data_43e7f64b22bf4413ae6663a83db0acbc
#
_entry.id   43e7f64b22bf4413ae6663a83db0acbc
#
_cell.length_a   1.000
_cell.length_b   1.000
_cell.length_c   1.000
_cell.angle_alpha   90.00
_cell.angle_beta   90.00
_cell.angle_gamma   90.00
#
_symmetry.space_group_name_H-M   'P 1'
#
loop_
_entity.id
_entity.type
_entity.pdbx_description
1 polymer ?
#
loop_
_entity_poly.entity_id
_entity_poly.type
_entity_poly.pdbx_seq_one_letter_code
_entity_poly.pdbx_strand_id
1 'polypeptide(L)'
;MTIMTRMFKRGNVVLVLFPHSDLQTAKPRPALIIQTDNLGSGLPQVVVAMITSRLFRANHPSRVLIKLDSSAGKESGLLTDSVVMTDNLATVSEIAIDRLIGKIPMADVDKALKHTLGL
;
A
#
# COMPACT_ATOMS: atom_id res chain seq x y z
N MET A 1 -8.87 -4.35 28.95
CA MET A 1 -8.21 -3.68 27.80
C MET A 1 -8.57 -4.42 26.53
N THR A 2 -9.06 -3.70 25.56
CA THR A 2 -9.40 -4.31 24.28
C THR A 2 -8.11 -4.47 23.47
N ILE A 3 -7.79 -5.68 23.12
CA ILE A 3 -6.70 -5.93 22.19
C ILE A 3 -7.26 -5.67 20.78
N MET A 4 -6.79 -4.61 20.15
CA MET A 4 -7.16 -4.36 18.77
C MET A 4 -6.49 -5.41 17.89
N THR A 5 -7.30 -6.35 17.42
CA THR A 5 -6.83 -7.25 16.39
C THR A 5 -6.70 -6.45 15.11
N ARG A 6 -5.51 -6.44 14.53
CA ARG A 6 -5.27 -5.75 13.29
C ARG A 6 -6.13 -6.38 12.18
N MET A 7 -6.99 -5.58 11.56
CA MET A 7 -7.88 -6.02 10.48
C MET A 7 -7.18 -6.19 9.15
N PHE A 8 -6.01 -5.59 8.99
CA PHE A 8 -5.30 -5.55 7.72
C PHE A 8 -4.01 -6.36 7.81
N LYS A 9 -3.67 -7.02 6.73
CA LYS A 9 -2.47 -7.88 6.65
C LYS A 9 -1.52 -7.38 5.58
N ARG A 10 -0.27 -7.76 5.71
CA ARG A 10 0.74 -7.50 4.69
C ARG A 10 0.27 -8.03 3.35
N GLY A 11 0.37 -7.19 2.31
CA GLY A 11 -0.14 -7.52 0.98
C GLY A 11 -1.55 -7.03 0.71
N ASN A 12 -2.27 -6.56 1.72
CA ASN A 12 -3.59 -5.96 1.49
C ASN A 12 -3.44 -4.62 0.77
N VAL A 13 -4.33 -4.39 -0.21
CA VAL A 13 -4.50 -3.08 -0.86
C VAL A 13 -5.63 -2.36 -0.15
N VAL A 14 -5.35 -1.16 0.32
CA VAL A 14 -6.31 -0.36 1.09
C VAL A 14 -6.43 1.02 0.47
N LEU A 15 -7.55 1.69 0.76
CA LEU A 15 -7.73 3.10 0.46
C LEU A 15 -7.42 3.89 1.72
N VAL A 16 -6.47 4.81 1.62
CA VAL A 16 -6.04 5.67 2.71
C VAL A 16 -6.53 7.09 2.43
N LEU A 17 -7.11 7.72 3.45
CA LEU A 17 -7.60 9.10 3.34
C LEU A 17 -6.42 10.05 3.58
N PHE A 18 -6.06 10.80 2.54
CA PHE A 18 -5.03 11.84 2.64
C PHE A 18 -5.70 13.20 2.55
N PRO A 19 -5.35 14.14 3.46
CA PRO A 19 -5.92 15.48 3.38
C PRO A 19 -5.46 16.18 2.08
N HIS A 20 -6.38 16.95 1.49
CA HIS A 20 -6.04 17.83 0.39
C HIS A 20 -5.20 19.01 0.90
N SER A 21 -4.62 19.78 -0.01
CA SER A 21 -3.79 20.92 0.35
C SER A 21 -4.54 21.99 1.16
N ASP A 22 -5.87 22.01 1.07
CA ASP A 22 -6.70 22.91 1.89
C ASP A 22 -6.89 22.41 3.32
N LEU A 23 -6.47 21.19 3.63
CA LEU A 23 -6.59 20.53 4.93
C LEU A 23 -8.02 20.35 5.43
N GLN A 24 -9.01 20.58 4.59
CA GLN A 24 -10.44 20.49 4.96
C GLN A 24 -11.10 19.24 4.38
N THR A 25 -10.59 18.73 3.26
CA THR A 25 -11.11 17.57 2.60
C THR A 25 -10.04 16.48 2.50
N ALA A 26 -10.48 15.25 2.29
CA ALA A 26 -9.58 14.12 2.12
C ALA A 26 -9.95 13.38 0.84
N LYS A 27 -8.93 12.83 0.16
CA LYS A 27 -9.12 12.02 -1.02
C LYS A 27 -8.58 10.61 -0.74
N PRO A 28 -9.39 9.56 -0.98
CA PRO A 28 -8.87 8.20 -0.84
C PRO A 28 -7.82 7.91 -1.93
N ARG A 29 -6.71 7.33 -1.51
CA ARG A 29 -5.63 6.89 -2.41
C ARG A 29 -5.28 5.45 -2.11
N PRO A 30 -5.03 4.63 -3.13
CA PRO A 30 -4.64 3.25 -2.88
C PRO A 30 -3.22 3.17 -2.33
N ALA A 31 -3.04 2.21 -1.43
CA ALA A 31 -1.75 1.92 -0.83
C ALA A 31 -1.66 0.43 -0.52
N LEU A 32 -0.45 -0.08 -0.49
CA LEU A 32 -0.17 -1.48 -0.19
C LEU A 32 0.41 -1.61 1.21
N ILE A 33 -0.18 -2.45 2.04
CA ILE A 33 0.37 -2.71 3.37
C ILE A 33 1.63 -3.56 3.23
N ILE A 34 2.75 -3.00 3.67
CA ILE A 34 4.05 -3.69 3.61
C ILE A 34 4.57 -4.05 4.99
N GLN A 35 3.99 -3.51 6.05
CA GLN A 35 4.40 -3.83 7.40
C GLN A 35 4.15 -5.31 7.68
N THR A 36 5.12 -5.95 8.37
CA THR A 36 4.94 -7.34 8.79
C THR A 36 3.72 -7.49 9.68
N ASP A 37 3.03 -8.62 9.55
CA ASP A 37 1.95 -8.94 10.45
C ASP A 37 2.51 -9.09 11.87
N ASN A 38 1.74 -8.67 12.84
CA ASN A 38 2.11 -8.82 14.26
C ASN A 38 3.43 -8.13 14.64
N LEU A 39 3.68 -6.94 14.07
CA LEU A 39 4.88 -6.18 14.44
C LEU A 39 4.94 -5.89 15.95
N GLY A 40 3.79 -5.70 16.59
CA GLY A 40 3.73 -5.54 18.04
C GLY A 40 4.27 -4.21 18.54
N SER A 41 4.22 -3.17 17.73
CA SER A 41 4.72 -1.85 18.14
C SER A 41 3.86 -1.19 19.24
N GLY A 42 2.62 -1.65 19.40
CA GLY A 42 1.67 -1.02 20.31
C GLY A 42 1.06 0.28 19.80
N LEU A 43 1.38 0.67 18.58
CA LEU A 43 0.89 1.91 17.98
C LEU A 43 -0.18 1.61 16.93
N PRO A 44 -1.29 2.39 16.89
CA PRO A 44 -2.38 2.17 15.92
C PRO A 44 -2.02 2.76 14.55
N GLN A 45 -0.94 2.29 13.97
CA GLN A 45 -0.42 2.79 12.69
C GLN A 45 0.18 1.65 11.89
N VAL A 46 0.34 1.86 10.59
CA VAL A 46 0.85 0.84 9.69
C VAL A 46 1.69 1.46 8.59
N VAL A 47 2.75 0.76 8.19
CA VAL A 47 3.63 1.19 7.09
C VAL A 47 3.06 0.69 5.77
N VAL A 48 2.91 1.59 4.82
CA VAL A 48 2.37 1.31 3.49
C VAL A 48 3.30 1.83 2.40
N ALA A 49 3.18 1.23 1.21
CA ALA A 49 3.78 1.76 -0.02
C ALA A 49 2.67 2.39 -0.84
N MET A 50 2.91 3.57 -1.38
CA MET A 50 1.92 4.26 -2.19
C MET A 50 1.77 3.60 -3.56
N ILE A 51 0.56 3.66 -4.10
CA ILE A 51 0.23 3.13 -5.43
C ILE A 51 -0.20 4.30 -6.30
N THR A 52 0.35 4.39 -7.52
CA THR A 52 0.02 5.45 -8.46
C THR A 52 -0.49 4.88 -9.77
N SER A 53 -1.36 5.62 -10.46
CA SER A 53 -1.78 5.29 -11.82
C SER A 53 -0.85 5.88 -12.89
N ARG A 54 0.20 6.56 -12.50
CA ARG A 54 1.17 7.16 -13.42
C ARG A 54 2.14 6.10 -13.92
N LEU A 55 1.79 5.45 -15.03
CA LEU A 55 2.51 4.27 -15.53
C LEU A 55 3.94 4.57 -15.97
N PHE A 56 4.27 5.82 -16.32
CA PHE A 56 5.63 6.17 -16.66
C PHE A 56 6.62 5.97 -15.51
N ARG A 57 6.12 5.81 -14.28
CA ARG A 57 6.95 5.54 -13.11
C ARG A 57 7.32 4.07 -12.96
N ALA A 58 6.76 3.18 -13.78
CA ALA A 58 6.95 1.73 -13.64
C ALA A 58 8.39 1.27 -13.91
N ASN A 59 9.13 1.99 -14.73
CA ASN A 59 10.40 1.51 -15.23
C ASN A 59 11.56 1.82 -14.27
N HIS A 60 11.52 1.20 -13.09
CA HIS A 60 12.53 1.38 -12.05
C HIS A 60 12.52 0.16 -11.11
N PRO A 61 13.70 -0.29 -10.60
CA PRO A 61 13.78 -1.47 -9.75
C PRO A 61 12.98 -1.38 -8.45
N SER A 62 12.70 -0.17 -7.96
CA SER A 62 11.90 0.06 -6.75
C SER A 62 10.40 0.07 -7.02
N ARG A 63 9.96 -0.14 -8.26
CA ARG A 63 8.55 -0.04 -8.63
C ARG A 63 8.05 -1.34 -9.22
N VAL A 64 6.79 -1.65 -8.93
CA VAL A 64 6.14 -2.88 -9.40
C VAL A 64 4.90 -2.52 -10.19
N LEU A 65 4.90 -2.85 -11.48
CA LEU A 65 3.75 -2.64 -12.34
C LEU A 65 2.68 -3.70 -12.05
N ILE A 66 1.45 -3.24 -11.84
CA ILE A 66 0.29 -4.09 -11.64
C ILE A 66 -0.67 -3.83 -12.80
N LYS A 67 -0.78 -4.78 -13.71
CA LYS A 67 -1.70 -4.68 -14.84
C LYS A 67 -3.02 -5.35 -14.48
N LEU A 68 -4.14 -4.70 -14.79
CA LEU A 68 -5.46 -5.23 -14.44
C LEU A 68 -5.77 -6.57 -15.09
N ASP A 69 -5.21 -6.84 -16.25
CA ASP A 69 -5.42 -8.11 -16.95
C ASP A 69 -4.56 -9.26 -16.40
N SER A 70 -3.67 -8.97 -15.46
CA SER A 70 -2.87 -9.99 -14.78
C SER A 70 -3.65 -10.60 -13.61
N SER A 71 -3.20 -11.76 -13.14
CA SER A 71 -3.83 -12.37 -11.96
C SER A 71 -3.70 -11.47 -10.72
N ALA A 72 -2.55 -10.81 -10.54
CA ALA A 72 -2.36 -9.86 -9.46
C ALA A 72 -3.31 -8.67 -9.57
N GLY A 73 -3.48 -8.13 -10.77
CA GLY A 73 -4.40 -7.01 -11.00
C GLY A 73 -5.84 -7.36 -10.71
N LYS A 74 -6.27 -8.57 -11.06
CA LYS A 74 -7.65 -9.02 -10.81
C LYS A 74 -7.96 -9.12 -9.32
N GLU A 75 -6.99 -9.47 -8.50
CA GLU A 75 -7.18 -9.59 -7.06
C GLU A 75 -6.94 -8.29 -6.31
N SER A 76 -6.31 -7.30 -6.94
CA SER A 76 -5.87 -6.07 -6.28
C SER A 76 -7.00 -5.12 -5.88
N GLY A 77 -8.14 -5.20 -6.55
CA GLY A 77 -9.23 -4.24 -6.36
C GLY A 77 -8.97 -2.87 -6.98
N LEU A 78 -7.84 -2.69 -7.66
CA LEU A 78 -7.53 -1.43 -8.35
C LEU A 78 -8.41 -1.24 -9.57
N LEU A 79 -8.69 0.01 -9.92
CA LEU A 79 -9.59 0.35 -11.03
C LEU A 79 -8.85 0.54 -12.36
N THR A 80 -7.54 0.66 -12.32
CA THR A 80 -6.71 0.88 -13.52
C THR A 80 -5.34 0.25 -13.30
N ASP A 81 -4.60 0.03 -14.38
CA ASP A 81 -3.21 -0.35 -14.29
C ASP A 81 -2.47 0.64 -13.39
N SER A 82 -1.61 0.13 -12.51
CA SER A 82 -1.01 0.93 -11.46
C SER A 82 0.43 0.49 -11.19
N VAL A 83 1.13 1.30 -10.41
CA VAL A 83 2.51 1.06 -10.02
C VAL A 83 2.61 1.14 -8.50
N VAL A 84 3.10 0.07 -7.87
CA VAL A 84 3.45 0.11 -6.44
C VAL A 84 4.83 0.77 -6.33
N MET A 85 4.92 1.81 -5.53
CA MET A 85 6.15 2.58 -5.35
C MET A 85 6.78 2.26 -4.01
N THR A 86 7.74 1.33 -3.98
CA THR A 86 8.41 0.99 -2.72
C THR A 86 9.39 2.07 -2.27
N ASP A 87 9.67 3.05 -3.12
CA ASP A 87 10.44 4.24 -2.76
C ASP A 87 9.54 5.40 -2.29
N ASN A 88 8.25 5.16 -2.13
CA ASN A 88 7.31 6.11 -1.55
C ASN A 88 6.54 5.42 -0.41
N LEU A 89 7.19 5.32 0.73
CA LEU A 89 6.65 4.66 1.92
C LEU A 89 6.09 5.72 2.86
N ALA A 90 5.02 5.34 3.55
CA ALA A 90 4.41 6.21 4.55
C ALA A 90 3.95 5.37 5.73
N THR A 91 4.03 5.94 6.92
CA THR A 91 3.40 5.38 8.10
C THR A 91 2.10 6.14 8.31
N VAL A 92 0.99 5.43 8.27
CA VAL A 92 -0.34 6.04 8.36
C VAL A 92 -1.06 5.52 9.59
N SER A 93 -1.91 6.38 10.17
CA SER A 93 -2.79 5.95 11.25
C SER A 93 -3.79 4.93 10.72
N GLU A 94 -4.08 3.87 11.49
CA GLU A 94 -5.11 2.90 11.11
C GLU A 94 -6.47 3.55 10.89
N ILE A 95 -6.76 4.62 11.62
CA ILE A 95 -8.02 5.37 11.46
C ILE A 95 -8.12 6.07 10.10
N ALA A 96 -6.99 6.33 9.44
CA ALA A 96 -6.98 6.93 8.11
C ALA A 96 -7.27 5.91 7.01
N ILE A 97 -7.30 4.63 7.31
CA ILE A 97 -7.63 3.59 6.34
C ILE A 97 -9.15 3.51 6.21
N ASP A 98 -9.65 3.87 5.02
CA ASP A 98 -11.08 3.86 4.74
C ASP A 98 -11.60 2.43 4.58
N ARG A 99 -10.93 1.62 3.75
CA ARG A 99 -11.34 0.24 3.51
C ARG A 99 -10.28 -0.58 2.80
N LEU A 100 -10.43 -1.90 2.94
CA LEU A 100 -9.69 -2.90 2.19
C LEU A 100 -10.36 -3.10 0.82
N ILE A 101 -9.57 -3.07 -0.27
CA ILE A 101 -10.11 -3.29 -1.62
C ILE A 101 -9.57 -4.53 -2.32
N GLY A 102 -8.47 -5.10 -1.84
CA GLY A 102 -7.91 -6.31 -2.46
C GLY A 102 -6.57 -6.69 -1.87
N LYS A 103 -5.81 -7.46 -2.65
CA LYS A 103 -4.49 -7.92 -2.24
C LYS A 103 -3.57 -8.04 -3.45
N ILE A 104 -2.27 -7.98 -3.19
CA ILE A 104 -1.22 -8.14 -4.19
C ILE A 104 -0.22 -9.17 -3.67
N PRO A 105 0.23 -10.14 -4.51
CA PRO A 105 1.32 -11.05 -4.13
C PRO A 105 2.59 -10.26 -3.86
N MET A 106 3.34 -10.66 -2.82
CA MET A 106 4.43 -9.84 -2.31
C MET A 106 5.81 -10.15 -2.88
N ALA A 107 5.97 -11.20 -3.69
CA ALA A 107 7.30 -11.61 -4.17
C ALA A 107 8.04 -10.48 -4.89
N ASP A 108 7.40 -9.84 -5.87
CA ASP A 108 8.02 -8.74 -6.62
C ASP A 108 8.15 -7.48 -5.76
N VAL A 109 7.19 -7.24 -4.88
CA VAL A 109 7.24 -6.11 -3.95
C VAL A 109 8.40 -6.26 -2.99
N ASP A 110 8.63 -7.47 -2.46
CA ASP A 110 9.77 -7.73 -1.55
C ASP A 110 11.10 -7.47 -2.24
N LYS A 111 11.22 -7.89 -3.49
CA LYS A 111 12.42 -7.64 -4.29
C LYS A 111 12.66 -6.14 -4.46
N ALA A 112 11.61 -5.40 -4.79
CA ALA A 112 11.69 -3.95 -4.96
C ALA A 112 12.03 -3.25 -3.65
N LEU A 113 11.44 -3.69 -2.52
CA LEU A 113 11.75 -3.17 -1.20
C LEU A 113 13.22 -3.38 -0.82
N LYS A 114 13.75 -4.57 -1.09
CA LYS A 114 15.17 -4.85 -0.84
C LYS A 114 16.07 -3.90 -1.61
N HIS A 115 15.72 -3.63 -2.86
CA HIS A 115 16.46 -2.66 -3.66
C HIS A 115 16.39 -1.26 -3.05
N THR A 116 15.20 -0.82 -2.70
CA THR A 116 14.98 0.52 -2.13
C THR A 116 15.73 0.71 -0.81
N LEU A 117 15.71 -0.32 0.05
CA LEU A 117 16.24 -0.24 1.41
C LEU A 117 17.69 -0.72 1.52
N GLY A 118 18.25 -1.26 0.45
CA GLY A 118 19.63 -1.76 0.45
C GLY A 118 19.84 -3.03 1.26
N LEU A 119 18.85 -3.88 1.29
CA LEU A 119 18.90 -5.14 2.07
C LEU A 119 19.39 -6.32 1.25
#